data_5b9a7c7bce82d8add4de296f0d859527
#
_entry.id   5b9a7c7bce82d8add4de296f0d859527
#
_cell.length_a   1.000
_cell.length_b   1.000
_cell.length_c   1.000
_cell.angle_alpha   90.00
_cell.angle_beta   90.00
_cell.angle_gamma   90.00
#
_symmetry.space_group_name_H-M   'P 1'
#
loop_
_entity.id
_entity.type
_entity.pdbx_description
1 polymer ?
#
loop_
_entity_poly.entity_id
_entity_poly.type
_entity_poly.pdbx_seq_one_letter_code
_entity_poly.pdbx_strand_id
1 'polypeptide(L)'
;KQVAVKQNNASPLTQSIQKIPTVARALSAASAAKDRVAITRSQKELTIQGTGSSGVETKTSDSSEGILVVGVTAQKLLNDNGQTDRSIYLSELGAEIATLESQVAFDQALQQILEAYTSQNHALKIESIITNYVSQFNEREDLVQTAVNAGVLSNSDYLELQSLKNEVLSEQAQSVFQSDSSSSFLKTSLNHNFIEALAE
;
A
#
# COMPACT_ATOMS: atom_id res chain seq x y z
N LYS A 1 31.60 -1.06 -16.75
CA LYS A 1 31.68 -0.74 -15.30
C LYS A 1 30.28 -0.90 -14.76
N GLN A 2 30.00 -2.04 -14.13
CA GLN A 2 28.78 -2.23 -13.34
C GLN A 2 28.84 -1.26 -12.15
N VAL A 3 27.94 -0.31 -12.12
CA VAL A 3 27.66 0.47 -10.91
C VAL A 3 26.87 -0.46 -10.00
N ALA A 4 27.55 -1.01 -9.00
CA ALA A 4 26.88 -1.71 -7.90
C ALA A 4 25.90 -0.72 -7.27
N VAL A 5 24.61 -0.95 -7.46
CA VAL A 5 23.56 -0.28 -6.69
C VAL A 5 23.79 -0.68 -5.25
N LYS A 6 24.35 0.24 -4.44
CA LYS A 6 24.37 0.12 -2.99
C LYS A 6 22.94 -0.20 -2.57
N GLN A 7 22.72 -1.37 -2.01
CA GLN A 7 21.55 -1.64 -1.18
C GLN A 7 21.56 -0.59 -0.07
N ASN A 8 20.83 0.51 -0.28
CA ASN A 8 20.53 1.45 0.77
C ASN A 8 19.82 0.65 1.86
N ASN A 9 20.33 0.75 3.09
CA ASN A 9 19.64 0.33 4.29
C ASN A 9 18.35 1.17 4.36
N ALA A 10 17.31 0.73 3.65
CA ALA A 10 16.00 1.33 3.72
C ALA A 10 15.54 1.22 5.16
N SER A 11 15.04 2.32 5.73
CA SER A 11 14.54 2.32 7.10
C SER A 11 13.47 1.24 7.26
N PRO A 12 13.28 0.66 8.45
CA PRO A 12 12.24 -0.34 8.71
C PRO A 12 10.86 0.12 8.24
N LEU A 13 10.57 1.42 8.35
CA LEU A 13 9.36 2.06 7.85
C LEU A 13 9.23 1.91 6.32
N THR A 14 10.27 2.27 5.59
CA THR A 14 10.28 2.16 4.12
C THR A 14 10.02 0.72 3.67
N GLN A 15 10.63 -0.27 4.34
CA GLN A 15 10.41 -1.67 4.03
C GLN A 15 8.98 -2.13 4.32
N SER A 16 8.35 -1.62 5.39
CA SER A 16 6.96 -1.93 5.72
C SER A 16 6.01 -1.31 4.70
N ILE A 17 6.21 -0.06 4.31
CA ILE A 17 5.40 0.62 3.30
C ILE A 17 5.49 -0.10 1.93
N GLN A 18 6.67 -0.57 1.53
CA GLN A 18 6.85 -1.32 0.28
C GLN A 18 6.08 -2.64 0.25
N LYS A 19 5.73 -3.22 1.40
CA LYS A 19 4.93 -4.44 1.51
C LYS A 19 3.42 -4.19 1.40
N ILE A 20 2.97 -2.94 1.51
CA ILE A 20 1.56 -2.59 1.33
C ILE A 20 1.13 -2.99 -0.08
N PRO A 21 0.01 -3.71 -0.26
CA PRO A 21 -0.37 -4.30 -1.55
C PRO A 21 -0.44 -3.31 -2.71
N THR A 22 -0.88 -2.07 -2.46
CA THR A 22 -0.94 -1.00 -3.48
C THR A 22 0.45 -0.58 -3.93
N VAL A 23 1.38 -0.39 -2.99
CA VAL A 23 2.78 -0.02 -3.25
C VAL A 23 3.54 -1.16 -3.92
N ALA A 24 3.40 -2.38 -3.40
CA ALA A 24 4.02 -3.57 -3.97
C ALA A 24 3.59 -3.80 -5.42
N ARG A 25 2.31 -3.59 -5.73
CA ARG A 25 1.78 -3.66 -7.11
C ARG A 25 2.39 -2.60 -8.01
N ALA A 26 2.48 -1.35 -7.55
CA ALA A 26 3.07 -0.26 -8.33
C ALA A 26 4.57 -0.48 -8.59
N LEU A 27 5.32 -0.96 -7.59
CA LEU A 27 6.73 -1.34 -7.73
C LEU A 27 6.92 -2.49 -8.74
N SER A 28 6.06 -3.51 -8.69
CA SER A 28 6.08 -4.62 -9.65
C SER A 28 5.76 -4.15 -11.06
N ALA A 29 4.80 -3.23 -11.23
CA ALA A 29 4.47 -2.64 -12.51
C ALA A 29 5.64 -1.82 -13.09
N ALA A 30 6.33 -1.04 -12.26
CA ALA A 30 7.53 -0.30 -12.65
C ALA A 30 8.68 -1.23 -13.07
N SER A 31 8.89 -2.35 -12.35
CA SER A 31 9.86 -3.37 -12.75
C SER A 31 9.49 -4.00 -14.10
N ALA A 32 8.24 -4.41 -14.29
CA ALA A 32 7.77 -4.99 -15.53
C ALA A 32 7.89 -4.02 -16.71
N ALA A 33 7.67 -2.71 -16.48
CA ALA A 33 7.86 -1.70 -17.51
C ALA A 33 9.34 -1.56 -17.93
N LYS A 34 10.28 -1.64 -16.96
CA LYS A 34 11.72 -1.66 -17.26
C LYS A 34 12.13 -2.91 -18.04
N ASP A 35 11.58 -4.08 -17.70
CA ASP A 35 11.83 -5.31 -18.44
C ASP A 35 11.32 -5.23 -19.89
N ARG A 36 10.17 -4.57 -20.11
CA ARG A 36 9.65 -4.30 -21.48
C ARG A 36 10.60 -3.44 -22.31
N VAL A 37 11.28 -2.47 -21.70
CA VAL A 37 12.31 -1.68 -22.39
C VAL A 37 13.43 -2.60 -22.87
N ALA A 38 13.93 -3.50 -22.02
CA ALA A 38 14.96 -4.46 -22.37
C ALA A 38 14.51 -5.38 -23.53
N ILE A 39 13.27 -5.89 -23.47
CA ILE A 39 12.67 -6.70 -24.54
C ILE A 39 12.58 -5.90 -25.84
N THR A 40 12.11 -4.64 -25.80
CA THR A 40 11.99 -3.82 -27.00
C THR A 40 13.35 -3.50 -27.60
N ARG A 41 14.37 -3.26 -26.77
CA ARG A 41 15.75 -3.05 -27.25
C ARG A 41 16.34 -4.30 -27.91
N SER A 42 16.03 -5.49 -27.39
CA SER A 42 16.51 -6.74 -27.96
C SER A 42 16.03 -7.01 -29.39
N GLN A 43 14.96 -6.32 -29.85
CA GLN A 43 14.49 -6.41 -31.22
C GLN A 43 15.51 -5.89 -32.24
N LYS A 44 16.49 -5.06 -31.83
CA LYS A 44 17.61 -4.62 -32.65
C LYS A 44 18.77 -5.59 -32.70
N GLU A 45 18.80 -6.55 -31.78
CA GLU A 45 19.88 -7.51 -31.65
C GLU A 45 19.70 -8.68 -32.63
N LEU A 46 20.79 -9.45 -32.81
CA LEU A 46 20.74 -10.69 -33.56
C LEU A 46 19.95 -11.73 -32.75
N THR A 47 18.81 -12.16 -33.29
CA THR A 47 18.02 -13.25 -32.71
C THR A 47 18.41 -14.57 -33.36
N ILE A 48 18.83 -15.53 -32.55
CA ILE A 48 19.13 -16.88 -32.98
C ILE A 48 18.06 -17.82 -32.38
N GLN A 49 17.34 -18.52 -33.24
CA GLN A 49 16.28 -19.42 -32.82
C GLN A 49 16.60 -20.85 -33.31
N GLY A 50 16.65 -21.79 -32.38
CA GLY A 50 16.72 -23.20 -32.69
C GLY A 50 15.31 -23.81 -32.76
N THR A 51 15.00 -24.54 -33.80
CA THR A 51 13.76 -25.28 -33.97
C THR A 51 14.06 -26.76 -34.12
N GLY A 52 13.29 -27.60 -33.40
CA GLY A 52 13.37 -29.06 -33.52
C GLY A 52 11.96 -29.62 -33.65
N SER A 53 11.74 -30.45 -34.65
CA SER A 53 10.49 -31.22 -34.77
C SER A 53 10.80 -32.68 -35.04
N SER A 54 10.04 -33.56 -34.40
CA SER A 54 10.09 -34.99 -34.66
C SER A 54 8.72 -35.47 -35.13
N GLY A 55 8.70 -36.30 -36.14
CA GLY A 55 7.49 -36.89 -36.70
C GLY A 55 7.71 -38.31 -37.16
N VAL A 56 6.65 -39.05 -37.34
CA VAL A 56 6.63 -40.38 -37.96
C VAL A 56 5.83 -40.27 -39.22
N GLU A 57 6.45 -40.51 -40.38
CA GLU A 57 5.77 -40.58 -41.63
C GLU A 57 5.43 -42.04 -41.96
N THR A 58 4.15 -42.35 -42.08
CA THR A 58 3.66 -43.68 -42.42
C THR A 58 3.41 -43.72 -43.94
N LYS A 59 4.28 -44.40 -44.71
CA LYS A 59 4.03 -44.66 -46.11
C LYS A 59 3.15 -45.92 -46.23
N THR A 60 2.27 -45.92 -47.24
CA THR A 60 1.19 -46.87 -47.48
C THR A 60 1.64 -48.34 -47.72
N SER A 61 2.90 -48.68 -47.53
CA SER A 61 3.46 -50.02 -47.60
C SER A 61 4.45 -50.23 -46.47
N ASP A 62 3.93 -50.69 -45.33
CA ASP A 62 4.60 -51.42 -44.22
C ASP A 62 5.93 -50.93 -43.70
N SER A 63 6.34 -49.70 -43.93
CA SER A 63 7.51 -49.06 -43.37
C SER A 63 7.16 -47.68 -42.80
N SER A 64 7.37 -47.48 -41.47
CA SER A 64 7.30 -46.19 -40.82
C SER A 64 8.72 -45.62 -40.67
N GLU A 65 8.97 -44.46 -41.21
CA GLU A 65 10.26 -43.71 -41.06
C GLU A 65 10.09 -42.62 -40.01
N GLY A 66 10.96 -42.57 -39.03
CA GLY A 66 11.08 -41.45 -38.09
C GLY A 66 11.85 -40.27 -38.74
N ILE A 67 11.23 -39.11 -38.77
CA ILE A 67 11.84 -37.87 -39.29
C ILE A 67 12.18 -36.99 -38.12
N LEU A 68 13.45 -36.60 -38.02
CA LEU A 68 13.90 -35.52 -37.11
C LEU A 68 14.41 -34.34 -37.95
N VAL A 69 13.76 -33.19 -37.77
CA VAL A 69 14.17 -31.94 -38.41
C VAL A 69 14.69 -31.00 -37.35
N VAL A 70 15.95 -30.59 -37.49
CA VAL A 70 16.59 -29.57 -36.65
C VAL A 70 16.95 -28.39 -37.52
N GLY A 71 16.51 -27.20 -37.13
CA GLY A 71 16.78 -25.96 -37.82
C GLY A 71 17.36 -24.90 -36.87
N VAL A 72 18.22 -24.03 -37.41
CA VAL A 72 18.70 -22.81 -36.74
C VAL A 72 18.43 -21.64 -37.64
N THR A 73 17.71 -20.64 -37.12
CA THR A 73 17.40 -19.41 -37.84
C THR A 73 18.05 -18.25 -37.12
N ALA A 74 18.80 -17.42 -37.85
CA ALA A 74 19.40 -16.20 -37.37
C ALA A 74 18.75 -15.01 -38.08
N GLN A 75 18.20 -14.08 -37.29
CA GLN A 75 17.55 -12.87 -37.83
C GLN A 75 18.15 -11.63 -37.20
N LYS A 76 18.37 -10.59 -38.01
CA LYS A 76 18.77 -9.26 -37.54
C LYS A 76 18.01 -8.20 -38.33
N LEU A 77 17.42 -7.27 -37.59
CA LEU A 77 16.80 -6.08 -38.21
C LEU A 77 17.89 -5.15 -38.72
N LEU A 78 17.90 -4.85 -40.03
CA LEU A 78 18.89 -3.99 -40.64
C LEU A 78 18.40 -2.55 -40.77
N ASN A 79 17.16 -2.34 -41.17
CA ASN A 79 16.54 -1.02 -41.31
C ASN A 79 15.01 -1.14 -41.24
N ASP A 80 14.36 -0.25 -40.44
CA ASP A 80 12.91 -0.15 -40.29
C ASP A 80 12.41 1.30 -40.30
N ASN A 81 13.19 2.22 -40.92
CA ASN A 81 12.87 3.63 -40.95
C ASN A 81 12.68 4.28 -39.55
N GLY A 82 13.35 3.74 -38.51
CA GLY A 82 13.31 4.24 -37.15
C GLY A 82 12.06 3.85 -36.37
N GLN A 83 11.28 2.87 -36.82
CA GLN A 83 10.10 2.38 -36.11
C GLN A 83 10.48 1.76 -34.78
N THR A 84 11.51 0.91 -34.74
CA THR A 84 12.02 0.30 -33.53
C THR A 84 12.57 1.34 -32.53
N ASP A 85 13.25 2.37 -33.03
CA ASP A 85 13.77 3.46 -32.20
C ASP A 85 12.64 4.23 -31.51
N ARG A 86 11.57 4.52 -32.23
CA ARG A 86 10.36 5.14 -31.65
C ARG A 86 9.69 4.24 -30.63
N SER A 87 9.63 2.93 -30.89
CA SER A 87 9.07 1.96 -29.97
C SER A 87 9.89 1.86 -28.67
N ILE A 88 11.22 1.88 -28.77
CA ILE A 88 12.13 1.92 -27.61
C ILE A 88 11.88 3.19 -26.80
N TYR A 89 11.86 4.35 -27.45
CA TYR A 89 11.61 5.63 -26.79
C TYR A 89 10.26 5.65 -26.04
N LEU A 90 9.20 5.15 -26.67
CA LEU A 90 7.88 5.03 -26.01
C LEU A 90 7.91 4.07 -24.83
N SER A 91 8.65 2.97 -24.94
CA SER A 91 8.81 2.01 -23.82
C SER A 91 9.61 2.63 -22.67
N GLU A 92 10.63 3.42 -22.94
CA GLU A 92 11.42 4.15 -21.95
C GLU A 92 10.57 5.17 -21.21
N LEU A 93 9.77 5.96 -21.94
CA LEU A 93 8.83 6.91 -21.36
C LEU A 93 7.78 6.20 -20.48
N GLY A 94 7.26 5.06 -20.96
CA GLY A 94 6.34 4.22 -20.17
C GLY A 94 6.97 3.69 -18.89
N ALA A 95 8.26 3.33 -18.91
CA ALA A 95 8.97 2.88 -17.70
C ALA A 95 9.24 4.03 -16.71
N GLU A 96 9.47 5.24 -17.22
CA GLU A 96 9.60 6.44 -16.41
C GLU A 96 8.26 6.78 -15.72
N ILE A 97 7.16 6.78 -16.47
CA ILE A 97 5.80 6.99 -15.92
C ILE A 97 5.51 5.97 -14.82
N ALA A 98 5.71 4.67 -15.08
CA ALA A 98 5.47 3.63 -14.09
C ALA A 98 6.35 3.78 -12.83
N THR A 99 7.57 4.31 -12.99
CA THR A 99 8.45 4.59 -11.85
C THR A 99 7.90 5.77 -11.02
N LEU A 100 7.42 6.83 -11.65
CA LEU A 100 6.78 7.96 -10.96
C LEU A 100 5.48 7.54 -10.28
N GLU A 101 4.66 6.72 -10.93
CA GLU A 101 3.44 6.15 -10.33
C GLU A 101 3.76 5.33 -9.08
N SER A 102 4.88 4.59 -9.07
CA SER A 102 5.30 3.84 -7.88
C SER A 102 5.73 4.76 -6.72
N GLN A 103 6.32 5.93 -7.02
CA GLN A 103 6.64 6.94 -6.02
C GLN A 103 5.37 7.58 -5.46
N VAL A 104 4.41 7.93 -6.31
CA VAL A 104 3.11 8.47 -5.87
C VAL A 104 2.38 7.47 -4.99
N ALA A 105 2.38 6.19 -5.34
CA ALA A 105 1.75 5.15 -4.51
C ALA A 105 2.44 5.02 -3.13
N PHE A 106 3.76 5.15 -3.07
CA PHE A 106 4.52 5.17 -1.82
C PHE A 106 4.17 6.39 -0.96
N ASP A 107 4.16 7.58 -1.56
CA ASP A 107 3.86 8.83 -0.84
C ASP A 107 2.42 8.84 -0.31
N GLN A 108 1.46 8.35 -1.08
CA GLN A 108 0.07 8.18 -0.63
C GLN A 108 -0.06 7.21 0.54
N ALA A 109 0.66 6.09 0.50
CA ALA A 109 0.67 5.13 1.60
C ALA A 109 1.31 5.73 2.87
N LEU A 110 2.40 6.48 2.72
CA LEU A 110 3.03 7.20 3.83
C LEU A 110 2.08 8.24 4.43
N GLN A 111 1.40 9.02 3.59
CA GLN A 111 0.40 10.00 4.06
C GLN A 111 -0.72 9.32 4.86
N GLN A 112 -1.29 8.22 4.36
CA GLN A 112 -2.33 7.48 5.08
C GLN A 112 -1.87 6.97 6.45
N ILE A 113 -0.63 6.50 6.55
CA ILE A 113 -0.03 6.06 7.82
C ILE A 113 0.10 7.23 8.80
N LEU A 114 0.60 8.39 8.32
CA LEU A 114 0.75 9.58 9.15
C LEU A 114 -0.60 10.12 9.62
N GLU A 115 -1.60 10.13 8.76
CA GLU A 115 -2.97 10.52 9.11
C GLU A 115 -3.57 9.58 10.16
N ALA A 116 -3.41 8.27 10.00
CA ALA A 116 -3.90 7.30 10.97
C ALA A 116 -3.19 7.43 12.33
N TYR A 117 -1.86 7.62 12.33
CA TYR A 117 -1.09 7.84 13.55
C TYR A 117 -1.51 9.12 14.28
N THR A 118 -1.64 10.22 13.54
CA THR A 118 -2.09 11.50 14.11
C THR A 118 -3.51 11.41 14.65
N SER A 119 -4.40 10.75 13.91
CA SER A 119 -5.79 10.53 14.32
C SER A 119 -5.87 9.67 15.59
N GLN A 120 -5.09 8.60 15.70
CA GLN A 120 -5.02 7.77 16.90
C GLN A 120 -4.56 8.57 18.11
N ASN A 121 -3.47 9.32 17.98
CA ASN A 121 -2.93 10.15 19.08
C ASN A 121 -3.92 11.23 19.51
N HIS A 122 -4.63 11.84 18.57
CA HIS A 122 -5.67 12.81 18.88
C HIS A 122 -6.83 12.16 19.64
N ALA A 123 -7.32 11.03 19.17
CA ALA A 123 -8.40 10.28 19.81
C ALA A 123 -8.04 9.86 21.24
N LEU A 124 -6.83 9.34 21.49
CA LEU A 124 -6.37 8.98 22.83
C LEU A 124 -6.31 10.17 23.78
N LYS A 125 -5.90 11.36 23.29
CA LYS A 125 -5.90 12.59 24.09
C LYS A 125 -7.31 13.03 24.44
N ILE A 126 -8.24 13.02 23.50
CA ILE A 126 -9.67 13.33 23.75
C ILE A 126 -10.25 12.37 24.78
N GLU A 127 -10.04 11.06 24.60
CA GLU A 127 -10.50 10.04 25.52
C GLU A 127 -10.01 10.29 26.96
N SER A 128 -8.72 10.64 27.12
CA SER A 128 -8.16 10.99 28.44
C SER A 128 -8.82 12.20 29.08
N ILE A 129 -9.10 13.26 28.28
CA ILE A 129 -9.77 14.47 28.76
C ILE A 129 -11.20 14.15 29.17
N ILE A 130 -11.93 13.43 28.35
CA ILE A 130 -13.33 13.07 28.60
C ILE A 130 -13.44 12.16 29.84
N THR A 131 -12.57 11.18 29.97
CA THR A 131 -12.53 10.28 31.12
C THR A 131 -12.36 11.06 32.42
N ASN A 132 -11.44 12.03 32.44
CA ASN A 132 -11.23 12.90 33.58
C ASN A 132 -12.46 13.78 33.87
N TYR A 133 -13.08 14.35 32.84
CA TYR A 133 -14.30 15.17 32.98
C TYR A 133 -15.46 14.34 33.54
N VAL A 134 -15.73 13.15 33.02
CA VAL A 134 -16.78 12.26 33.48
C VAL A 134 -16.55 11.81 34.92
N SER A 135 -15.30 11.51 35.29
CA SER A 135 -14.96 11.19 36.68
C SER A 135 -15.31 12.33 37.63
N GLN A 136 -14.90 13.56 37.31
CA GLN A 136 -15.21 14.74 38.10
C GLN A 136 -16.72 15.03 38.19
N PHE A 137 -17.46 14.75 37.11
CA PHE A 137 -18.91 14.90 37.09
C PHE A 137 -19.55 13.88 38.05
N ASN A 138 -19.18 12.62 37.94
CA ASN A 138 -19.72 11.55 38.78
C ASN A 138 -19.45 11.80 40.27
N GLU A 139 -18.29 12.30 40.66
CA GLU A 139 -17.94 12.66 42.04
C GLU A 139 -18.84 13.78 42.61
N ARG A 140 -19.40 14.63 41.76
CA ARG A 140 -20.27 15.76 42.15
C ARG A 140 -21.75 15.50 41.94
N GLU A 141 -22.11 14.39 41.30
CA GLU A 141 -23.52 14.09 40.96
C GLU A 141 -24.42 14.08 42.17
N ASP A 142 -23.98 13.49 43.29
CA ASP A 142 -24.72 13.45 44.56
C ASP A 142 -24.95 14.86 45.14
N LEU A 143 -23.97 15.77 45.00
CA LEU A 143 -24.10 17.15 45.45
C LEU A 143 -25.13 17.92 44.58
N VAL A 144 -25.12 17.70 43.28
CA VAL A 144 -26.07 18.32 42.33
C VAL A 144 -27.49 17.80 42.67
N GLN A 145 -27.66 16.51 42.87
CA GLN A 145 -28.94 15.92 43.22
C GLN A 145 -29.46 16.46 44.57
N THR A 146 -28.58 16.63 45.55
CA THR A 146 -28.91 17.24 46.85
C THR A 146 -29.36 18.70 46.67
N ALA A 147 -28.71 19.48 45.82
CA ALA A 147 -29.06 20.87 45.53
C ALA A 147 -30.43 20.97 44.81
N VAL A 148 -30.77 20.05 43.95
CA VAL A 148 -32.10 19.95 43.32
C VAL A 148 -33.17 19.65 44.37
N ASN A 149 -32.93 18.67 45.25
CA ASN A 149 -33.86 18.30 46.30
C ASN A 149 -34.07 19.42 47.34
N ALA A 150 -33.07 20.26 47.56
CA ALA A 150 -33.12 21.45 48.41
C ALA A 150 -33.77 22.68 47.71
N GLY A 151 -34.14 22.57 46.45
CA GLY A 151 -34.72 23.66 45.64
C GLY A 151 -33.71 24.76 45.28
N VAL A 152 -32.41 24.52 45.44
CA VAL A 152 -31.31 25.45 45.06
C VAL A 152 -31.04 25.40 43.56
N LEU A 153 -31.18 24.22 42.96
CA LEU A 153 -31.12 23.99 41.52
C LEU A 153 -32.49 23.56 41.01
N SER A 154 -32.85 24.01 39.81
CA SER A 154 -34.09 23.57 39.16
C SER A 154 -33.91 22.16 38.58
N ASN A 155 -35.02 21.42 38.48
CA ASN A 155 -35.00 20.11 37.81
C ASN A 155 -34.62 20.24 36.32
N SER A 156 -34.92 21.40 35.70
CA SER A 156 -34.52 21.72 34.33
C SER A 156 -32.99 21.81 34.18
N ASP A 157 -32.33 22.49 35.14
CA ASP A 157 -30.87 22.64 35.12
C ASP A 157 -30.17 21.28 35.32
N TYR A 158 -30.74 20.42 36.14
CA TYR A 158 -30.24 19.05 36.32
C TYR A 158 -30.35 18.23 35.02
N LEU A 159 -31.49 18.29 34.33
CA LEU A 159 -31.68 17.59 33.06
C LEU A 159 -30.73 18.14 31.95
N GLU A 160 -30.46 19.44 31.96
CA GLU A 160 -29.48 20.03 31.05
C GLU A 160 -28.06 19.49 31.31
N LEU A 161 -27.65 19.41 32.60
CA LEU A 161 -26.37 18.81 32.98
C LEU A 161 -26.28 17.32 32.59
N GLN A 162 -27.37 16.55 32.75
CA GLN A 162 -27.41 15.15 32.29
C GLN A 162 -27.34 15.04 30.79
N SER A 163 -27.95 15.95 30.04
CA SER A 163 -27.86 16.00 28.58
C SER A 163 -26.44 16.26 28.12
N LEU A 164 -25.74 17.23 28.74
CA LEU A 164 -24.33 17.51 28.47
C LEU A 164 -23.42 16.31 28.79
N LYS A 165 -23.66 15.60 29.91
CA LYS A 165 -22.94 14.38 30.25
C LYS A 165 -23.11 13.33 29.15
N ASN A 166 -24.34 13.11 28.68
CA ASN A 166 -24.61 12.13 27.62
C ASN A 166 -23.98 12.51 26.29
N GLU A 167 -23.92 13.79 25.94
CA GLU A 167 -23.22 14.29 24.76
C GLU A 167 -21.71 13.97 24.85
N VAL A 168 -21.09 14.26 26.00
CA VAL A 168 -19.67 13.94 26.25
C VAL A 168 -19.40 12.45 26.22
N LEU A 169 -20.30 11.61 26.74
CA LEU A 169 -20.17 10.15 26.63
C LEU A 169 -20.29 9.65 25.18
N SER A 170 -21.13 10.29 24.38
CA SER A 170 -21.23 10.00 22.95
C SER A 170 -19.93 10.35 22.22
N GLU A 171 -19.34 11.51 22.53
CA GLU A 171 -18.04 11.92 21.98
C GLU A 171 -16.92 10.95 22.41
N GLN A 172 -16.96 10.45 23.64
CA GLN A 172 -16.03 9.41 24.11
C GLN A 172 -16.13 8.14 23.25
N ALA A 173 -17.36 7.65 23.04
CA ALA A 173 -17.57 6.46 22.23
C ALA A 173 -17.06 6.64 20.79
N GLN A 174 -17.27 7.83 20.21
CA GLN A 174 -16.74 8.15 18.88
C GLN A 174 -15.21 8.21 18.86
N SER A 175 -14.60 8.78 19.89
CA SER A 175 -13.14 8.86 20.04
C SER A 175 -12.51 7.48 20.20
N VAL A 176 -13.08 6.59 21.00
CA VAL A 176 -12.65 5.19 21.13
C VAL A 176 -12.74 4.47 19.77
N PHE A 177 -13.86 4.59 19.08
CA PHE A 177 -14.03 4.00 17.75
C PHE A 177 -12.96 4.50 16.76
N GLN A 178 -12.68 5.81 16.75
CA GLN A 178 -11.66 6.41 15.90
C GLN A 178 -10.26 5.89 16.24
N SER A 179 -9.93 5.78 17.53
CA SER A 179 -8.66 5.22 18.02
C SER A 179 -8.49 3.77 17.57
N ASP A 180 -9.52 2.92 17.78
CA ASP A 180 -9.49 1.50 17.43
C ASP A 180 -9.38 1.30 15.90
N SER A 181 -10.11 2.08 15.12
CA SER A 181 -10.05 2.05 13.65
C SER A 181 -8.67 2.41 13.14
N SER A 182 -8.09 3.50 13.64
CA SER A 182 -6.75 3.96 13.27
C SER A 182 -5.67 2.95 13.71
N SER A 183 -5.78 2.40 14.92
CA SER A 183 -4.88 1.35 15.42
C SER A 183 -4.95 0.08 14.57
N SER A 184 -6.14 -0.35 14.19
CA SER A 184 -6.34 -1.52 13.32
C SER A 184 -5.72 -1.30 11.93
N PHE A 185 -5.90 -0.12 11.34
CA PHE A 185 -5.26 0.25 10.08
C PHE A 185 -3.73 0.22 10.20
N LEU A 186 -3.17 0.83 11.23
CA LEU A 186 -1.71 0.85 11.46
C LEU A 186 -1.16 -0.57 11.65
N LYS A 187 -1.81 -1.42 12.43
CA LYS A 187 -1.43 -2.83 12.64
C LYS A 187 -1.47 -3.65 11.35
N THR A 188 -2.42 -3.36 10.47
CA THR A 188 -2.55 -4.06 9.18
C THR A 188 -1.52 -3.57 8.17
N SER A 189 -1.19 -2.28 8.19
CA SER A 189 -0.30 -1.64 7.22
C SER A 189 1.17 -1.71 7.61
N LEU A 190 1.48 -1.73 8.91
CA LEU A 190 2.83 -1.73 9.46
C LEU A 190 3.12 -3.04 10.20
N ASN A 191 4.36 -3.47 10.18
CA ASN A 191 4.80 -4.64 10.95
C ASN A 191 4.74 -4.31 12.46
N HIS A 192 4.33 -5.29 13.29
CA HIS A 192 4.10 -5.12 14.74
C HIS A 192 5.28 -4.45 15.47
N ASN A 193 6.51 -4.81 15.13
CA ASN A 193 7.72 -4.25 15.73
C ASN A 193 7.92 -2.74 15.45
N PHE A 194 7.24 -2.19 14.45
CA PHE A 194 7.36 -0.77 14.11
C PHE A 194 6.36 0.09 14.89
N ILE A 195 5.22 -0.46 15.26
CA ILE A 195 4.19 0.24 16.05
C ILE A 195 4.70 0.49 17.46
N GLU A 196 5.43 -0.47 18.05
CA GLU A 196 6.07 -0.31 19.36
C GLU A 196 7.14 0.78 19.35
N ALA A 197 7.95 0.85 18.29
CA ALA A 197 8.98 1.89 18.13
C ALA A 197 8.43 3.31 17.86
N LEU A 198 7.16 3.46 17.47
CA LEU A 198 6.49 4.77 17.34
C LEU A 198 5.85 5.23 18.66
N ALA A 199 5.68 4.33 19.63
CA ALA A 199 5.06 4.61 20.92
C ALA A 199 6.09 5.02 21.99
N GLU A 200 7.40 4.81 21.76
CA GLU A 200 8.53 5.29 22.55
C GLU A 200 8.97 6.70 22.10
#